data_db9a8e8bc828f5a5892ed72a4c23f878
#
_entry.id   db9a8e8bc828f5a5892ed72a4c23f878
#
_cell.length_a   1.000
_cell.length_b   1.000
_cell.length_c   1.000
_cell.angle_alpha   90.00
_cell.angle_beta   90.00
_cell.angle_gamma   90.00
#
_symmetry.space_group_name_H-M   'P 1'
#
loop_
_entity.id
_entity.type
_entity.pdbx_description
1 polymer ?
#
loop_
_entity_poly.entity_id
_entity_poly.type
_entity_poly.pdbx_seq_one_letter_code
_entity_poly.pdbx_strand_id
1 'polypeptide(L)'
;MYAKCFKRVMDFTLSLIALIILFPILLILTVMGAVAMKGNPFFTQARPGKINRRTGKERIFKLVKFRTMSNAKDKEGNLLPDEVRLNGYGKFLRSTSLDELPELLNILVGDMSIVGPRPLLVKYLPLYSEEQRHRHDVRPGLTGYAQVHGRNTVTWEAKFEMDVAYVRNITFIGDLKIIFGTVGAVLKRDGISSETSVTMEEFTGSPNAHEETSQV
;
A
#
# COMPACT_ATOMS: atom_id res chain seq x y z
N MET A 1 -20.46 2.36 -14.89
CA MET A 1 -20.09 3.75 -15.22
C MET A 1 -19.11 4.33 -14.18
N TYR A 2 -19.40 4.20 -12.88
CA TYR A 2 -18.53 4.71 -11.80
C TYR A 2 -17.07 4.25 -11.89
N ALA A 3 -16.79 2.95 -11.87
CA ALA A 3 -15.43 2.39 -11.86
C ALA A 3 -14.58 2.77 -13.10
N LYS A 4 -15.21 3.06 -14.25
CA LYS A 4 -14.50 3.33 -15.52
C LYS A 4 -14.06 4.79 -15.68
N CYS A 5 -14.86 5.75 -15.24
CA CYS A 5 -14.63 7.18 -15.46
C CYS A 5 -14.68 8.00 -14.15
N PHE A 6 -15.80 7.91 -13.43
CA PHE A 6 -16.08 8.79 -12.29
C PHE A 6 -15.10 8.60 -11.15
N LYS A 7 -14.71 7.35 -10.86
CA LYS A 7 -13.73 7.02 -9.83
C LYS A 7 -12.41 7.71 -10.05
N ARG A 8 -11.91 7.79 -11.29
CA ARG A 8 -10.63 8.46 -11.59
C ARG A 8 -10.69 9.97 -11.36
N VAL A 9 -11.80 10.60 -11.76
CA VAL A 9 -12.01 12.05 -11.51
C VAL A 9 -12.06 12.31 -10.01
N MET A 10 -12.79 11.48 -9.27
CA MET A 10 -12.87 11.57 -7.80
C MET A 10 -11.49 11.38 -7.14
N ASP A 11 -10.75 10.34 -7.53
CA ASP A 11 -9.40 10.07 -7.03
C ASP A 11 -8.47 11.29 -7.25
N PHE A 12 -8.48 11.86 -8.46
CA PHE A 12 -7.68 13.03 -8.80
C PHE A 12 -8.06 14.25 -7.96
N THR A 13 -9.36 14.56 -7.92
CA THR A 13 -9.85 15.76 -7.23
C THR A 13 -9.60 15.67 -5.72
N LEU A 14 -9.94 14.53 -5.10
CA LEU A 14 -9.75 14.36 -3.68
C LEU A 14 -8.27 14.32 -3.29
N SER A 15 -7.40 13.68 -4.09
CA SER A 15 -5.96 13.68 -3.81
C SER A 15 -5.34 15.06 -3.97
N LEU A 16 -5.77 15.85 -4.97
CA LEU A 16 -5.33 17.22 -5.15
C LEU A 16 -5.73 18.12 -3.96
N ILE A 17 -6.99 18.04 -3.56
CA ILE A 17 -7.51 18.81 -2.40
C ILE A 17 -6.76 18.38 -1.13
N ALA A 18 -6.58 17.07 -0.91
CA ALA A 18 -5.84 16.55 0.24
C ALA A 18 -4.38 17.05 0.25
N LEU A 19 -3.68 17.05 -0.89
CA LEU A 19 -2.32 17.57 -1.00
C LEU A 19 -2.24 19.07 -0.68
N ILE A 20 -3.19 19.86 -1.14
CA ILE A 20 -3.24 21.31 -0.83
C ILE A 20 -3.47 21.54 0.67
N ILE A 21 -4.46 20.87 1.26
CA ILE A 21 -4.79 21.02 2.68
C ILE A 21 -3.66 20.51 3.58
N LEU A 22 -3.07 19.35 3.23
CA LEU A 22 -2.02 18.71 4.03
C LEU A 22 -0.61 19.24 3.72
N PHE A 23 -0.47 20.18 2.76
CA PHE A 23 0.84 20.72 2.35
C PHE A 23 1.69 21.22 3.54
N PRO A 24 1.17 22.01 4.51
CA PRO A 24 1.96 22.44 5.66
C PRO A 24 2.48 21.26 6.50
N ILE A 25 1.64 20.25 6.70
CA ILE A 25 2.00 19.04 7.45
C ILE A 25 3.06 18.25 6.68
N LEU A 26 2.89 18.05 5.37
CA LEU A 26 3.85 17.37 4.52
C LEU A 26 5.22 18.07 4.53
N LEU A 27 5.22 19.40 4.53
CA LEU A 27 6.45 20.19 4.60
C LEU A 27 7.18 19.96 5.94
N ILE A 28 6.44 20.06 7.06
CA ILE A 28 6.99 19.81 8.40
C ILE A 28 7.57 18.38 8.50
N LEU A 29 6.80 17.38 8.08
CA LEU A 29 7.24 16.00 8.09
C LEU A 29 8.46 15.77 7.18
N THR A 30 8.55 16.46 6.05
CA THR A 30 9.71 16.40 5.15
C THR A 30 10.96 16.93 5.84
N VAL A 31 10.88 18.10 6.49
CA VAL A 31 12.02 18.68 7.21
C VAL A 31 12.42 17.81 8.40
N MET A 32 11.46 17.38 9.22
CA MET A 32 11.71 16.47 10.34
C MET A 32 12.33 15.15 9.86
N GLY A 33 11.84 14.61 8.75
CA GLY A 33 12.37 13.39 8.14
C GLY A 33 13.79 13.56 7.63
N ALA A 34 14.13 14.68 7.01
CA ALA A 34 15.50 14.97 6.56
C ALA A 34 16.47 15.00 7.72
N VAL A 35 16.09 15.59 8.85
CA VAL A 35 16.88 15.64 10.08
C VAL A 35 16.98 14.24 10.71
N ALA A 36 15.84 13.56 10.92
CA ALA A 36 15.78 12.27 11.60
C ALA A 36 16.50 11.14 10.84
N MET A 37 16.48 11.19 9.51
CA MET A 37 17.12 10.20 8.63
C MET A 37 18.53 10.61 8.18
N LYS A 38 18.98 11.82 8.57
CA LYS A 38 20.27 12.41 8.15
C LYS A 38 20.45 12.36 6.63
N GLY A 39 19.40 12.72 5.90
CA GLY A 39 19.41 12.70 4.43
C GLY A 39 17.99 12.66 3.82
N ASN A 40 17.83 11.94 2.72
CA ASN A 40 16.57 11.89 1.99
C ASN A 40 15.41 11.41 2.86
N PRO A 41 14.37 12.24 3.11
CA PRO A 41 13.20 11.90 3.92
C PRO A 41 12.23 10.94 3.22
N PHE A 42 12.40 10.71 1.92
CA PHE A 42 11.53 9.85 1.14
C PHE A 42 12.13 8.47 0.91
N PHE A 43 11.25 7.50 0.83
CA PHE A 43 11.53 6.12 0.43
C PHE A 43 10.70 5.80 -0.80
N THR A 44 11.31 5.13 -1.77
CA THR A 44 10.61 4.66 -2.96
C THR A 44 10.81 3.18 -3.15
N GLN A 45 9.74 2.47 -3.56
CA GLN A 45 9.79 1.04 -3.83
C GLN A 45 8.96 0.69 -5.07
N ALA A 46 9.49 -0.19 -5.92
CA ALA A 46 8.76 -0.70 -7.06
C ALA A 46 7.57 -1.54 -6.60
N ARG A 47 6.41 -1.27 -7.17
CA ARG A 47 5.15 -1.97 -6.88
C ARG A 47 4.39 -2.26 -8.16
N PRO A 48 3.68 -3.40 -8.24
CA PRO A 48 2.81 -3.70 -9.35
C PRO A 48 1.53 -2.84 -9.25
N GLY A 49 1.19 -2.23 -10.35
CA GLY A 49 -0.04 -1.48 -10.56
C GLY A 49 -1.05 -2.27 -11.39
N LYS A 50 -1.90 -1.53 -12.09
CA LYS A 50 -2.92 -2.12 -12.95
C LYS A 50 -2.30 -2.84 -14.15
N ILE A 51 -2.91 -3.95 -14.57
CA ILE A 51 -2.58 -4.67 -15.80
C ILE A 51 -2.79 -3.75 -17.01
N ASN A 52 -1.77 -3.67 -17.85
CA ASN A 52 -1.87 -3.03 -19.16
C ASN A 52 -2.54 -4.00 -20.14
N ARG A 53 -3.74 -3.65 -20.62
CA ARG A 53 -4.53 -4.49 -21.51
C ARG A 53 -3.86 -4.83 -22.84
N ARG A 54 -2.85 -4.03 -23.29
CA ARG A 54 -2.13 -4.30 -24.54
C ARG A 54 -1.04 -5.34 -24.36
N THR A 55 -0.39 -5.38 -23.20
CA THR A 55 0.75 -6.25 -22.95
C THR A 55 0.41 -7.45 -22.06
N GLY A 56 -0.76 -7.46 -21.41
CA GLY A 56 -1.14 -8.45 -20.41
C GLY A 56 -0.30 -8.45 -19.14
N LYS A 57 0.60 -7.45 -18.96
CA LYS A 57 1.52 -7.35 -17.83
C LYS A 57 1.15 -6.18 -16.91
N GLU A 58 1.45 -6.32 -15.65
CA GLU A 58 1.27 -5.28 -14.64
C GLU A 58 2.23 -4.11 -14.90
N ARG A 59 1.70 -2.88 -14.82
CA ARG A 59 2.54 -1.68 -14.88
C ARG A 59 3.28 -1.52 -13.55
N ILE A 60 4.60 -1.61 -13.56
CA ILE A 60 5.40 -1.36 -12.37
C ILE A 60 5.56 0.15 -12.19
N PHE A 61 5.26 0.65 -10.99
CA PHE A 61 5.42 2.06 -10.62
C PHE A 61 6.26 2.20 -9.34
N LYS A 62 6.75 3.42 -9.07
CA LYS A 62 7.49 3.75 -7.84
C LYS A 62 6.51 4.29 -6.80
N LEU A 63 6.21 3.49 -5.79
CA LEU A 63 5.46 3.93 -4.61
C LEU A 63 6.33 4.90 -3.80
N VAL A 64 5.77 6.04 -3.40
CA VAL A 64 6.49 7.07 -2.64
C VAL A 64 5.94 7.14 -1.23
N LYS A 65 6.80 6.98 -0.21
CA LYS A 65 6.47 7.10 1.21
C LYS A 65 7.46 8.00 1.94
N PHE A 66 7.12 8.47 3.13
CA PHE A 66 8.16 8.94 4.03
C PHE A 66 9.02 7.77 4.51
N ARG A 67 10.32 8.04 4.62
CA ARG A 67 11.27 7.06 5.15
C ARG A 67 11.09 6.95 6.67
N THR A 68 10.82 5.75 7.14
CA THR A 68 10.64 5.46 8.57
C THR A 68 11.84 4.78 9.20
N MET A 69 12.77 4.28 8.40
CA MET A 69 13.94 3.52 8.85
C MET A 69 15.23 4.15 8.31
N SER A 70 16.24 4.27 9.16
CA SER A 70 17.56 4.75 8.76
C SER A 70 18.30 3.72 7.88
N ASN A 71 19.35 4.18 7.19
CA ASN A 71 20.26 3.30 6.45
C ASN A 71 21.48 2.93 7.30
N ALA A 72 21.33 2.85 8.63
CA ALA A 72 22.43 2.49 9.52
C ALA A 72 22.95 1.08 9.19
N LYS A 73 24.27 0.95 9.15
CA LYS A 73 25.00 -0.26 8.77
C LYS A 73 25.95 -0.67 9.86
N ASP A 74 26.30 -1.96 9.89
CA ASP A 74 27.39 -2.51 10.68
C ASP A 74 28.76 -2.19 10.06
N LYS A 75 29.84 -2.69 10.70
CA LYS A 75 31.23 -2.49 10.23
C LYS A 75 31.51 -3.22 8.91
N GLU A 76 30.75 -4.26 8.61
CA GLU A 76 30.82 -5.08 7.41
C GLU A 76 30.02 -4.49 6.24
N GLY A 77 29.26 -3.39 6.48
CA GLY A 77 28.43 -2.71 5.47
C GLY A 77 27.02 -3.28 5.30
N ASN A 78 26.60 -4.25 6.12
CA ASN A 78 25.24 -4.78 6.13
C ASN A 78 24.30 -3.83 6.87
N LEU A 79 23.02 -3.84 6.51
CA LEU A 79 22.01 -3.06 7.24
C LEU A 79 21.82 -3.62 8.64
N LEU A 80 21.77 -2.74 9.63
CA LEU A 80 21.43 -3.13 11.00
C LEU A 80 20.00 -3.68 11.08
N PRO A 81 19.65 -4.47 12.12
CA PRO A 81 18.30 -4.95 12.37
C PRO A 81 17.25 -3.84 12.34
N ASP A 82 16.05 -4.17 11.93
CA ASP A 82 14.96 -3.21 11.73
C ASP A 82 14.61 -2.43 13.01
N GLU A 83 14.69 -3.07 14.18
CA GLU A 83 14.44 -2.45 15.48
C GLU A 83 15.43 -1.31 15.77
N VAL A 84 16.69 -1.44 15.34
CA VAL A 84 17.74 -0.42 15.51
C VAL A 84 17.56 0.72 14.50
N ARG A 85 17.12 0.39 13.29
CA ARG A 85 16.93 1.36 12.20
C ARG A 85 15.65 2.18 12.35
N LEU A 86 14.64 1.64 13.05
CA LEU A 86 13.35 2.28 13.31
C LEU A 86 13.46 3.22 14.51
N ASN A 87 13.76 4.49 14.26
CA ASN A 87 13.86 5.53 15.28
C ASN A 87 12.50 6.06 15.74
N GLY A 88 12.47 6.98 16.73
CA GLY A 88 11.25 7.57 17.27
C GLY A 88 10.38 8.27 16.22
N TYR A 89 10.99 8.98 15.27
CA TYR A 89 10.26 9.60 14.14
C TYR A 89 9.57 8.53 13.27
N GLY A 90 10.28 7.47 12.92
CA GLY A 90 9.72 6.37 12.13
C GLY A 90 8.58 5.65 12.85
N LYS A 91 8.73 5.42 14.17
CA LYS A 91 7.66 4.84 15.02
C LYS A 91 6.41 5.72 15.03
N PHE A 92 6.61 7.05 15.21
CA PHE A 92 5.51 8.01 15.16
C PHE A 92 4.78 7.99 13.80
N LEU A 93 5.51 8.04 12.68
CA LEU A 93 4.90 8.01 11.35
C LEU A 93 4.09 6.73 11.12
N ARG A 94 4.65 5.55 11.45
CA ARG A 94 3.95 4.27 11.29
C ARG A 94 2.72 4.17 12.18
N SER A 95 2.82 4.64 13.44
CA SER A 95 1.70 4.60 14.38
C SER A 95 0.53 5.52 14.01
N THR A 96 0.76 6.47 13.12
CA THR A 96 -0.24 7.42 12.64
C THR A 96 -0.57 7.24 11.16
N SER A 97 0.07 6.27 10.47
CA SER A 97 0.00 6.08 9.02
C SER A 97 0.38 7.32 8.19
N LEU A 98 1.07 8.29 8.80
CA LEU A 98 1.51 9.51 8.12
C LEU A 98 2.64 9.23 7.10
N ASP A 99 3.32 8.10 7.24
CA ASP A 99 4.33 7.67 6.26
C ASP A 99 3.73 7.41 4.87
N GLU A 100 2.45 7.13 4.77
CA GLU A 100 1.75 6.86 3.50
C GLU A 100 1.20 8.12 2.81
N LEU A 101 1.23 9.30 3.46
CA LEU A 101 0.72 10.54 2.87
C LEU A 101 1.34 10.89 1.49
N PRO A 102 2.64 10.66 1.22
CA PRO A 102 3.19 10.92 -0.11
C PRO A 102 2.59 10.05 -1.22
N GLU A 103 1.90 8.93 -0.91
CA GLU A 103 1.20 8.12 -1.90
C GLU A 103 0.06 8.90 -2.60
N LEU A 104 -0.43 10.00 -2.00
CA LEU A 104 -1.34 10.93 -2.66
C LEU A 104 -0.78 11.44 -4.00
N LEU A 105 0.55 11.58 -4.13
CA LEU A 105 1.20 11.91 -5.41
C LEU A 105 1.02 10.77 -6.43
N ASN A 106 1.14 9.51 -5.99
CA ASN A 106 0.89 8.36 -6.87
C ASN A 106 -0.57 8.30 -7.33
N ILE A 107 -1.52 8.70 -6.46
CA ILE A 107 -2.93 8.81 -6.83
C ILE A 107 -3.12 9.94 -7.85
N LEU A 108 -2.53 11.10 -7.60
CA LEU A 108 -2.65 12.27 -8.47
C LEU A 108 -2.15 11.97 -9.89
N VAL A 109 -1.00 11.31 -10.05
CA VAL A 109 -0.44 10.95 -11.36
C VAL A 109 -1.15 9.74 -11.99
N GLY A 110 -1.95 8.98 -11.24
CA GLY A 110 -2.78 7.89 -11.75
C GLY A 110 -2.14 6.49 -11.68
N ASP A 111 -1.07 6.33 -10.93
CA ASP A 111 -0.50 5.01 -10.62
C ASP A 111 -1.37 4.26 -9.61
N MET A 112 -1.99 5.01 -8.69
CA MET A 112 -2.86 4.50 -7.63
C MET A 112 -4.27 5.11 -7.66
N SER A 113 -5.14 4.62 -6.82
CA SER A 113 -6.48 5.09 -6.47
C SER A 113 -6.56 5.31 -4.95
N ILE A 114 -7.53 6.07 -4.47
CA ILE A 114 -7.78 6.17 -3.02
C ILE A 114 -8.17 4.80 -2.48
N VAL A 115 -9.13 4.13 -3.14
CA VAL A 115 -9.62 2.80 -2.74
C VAL A 115 -9.25 1.78 -3.81
N GLY A 116 -8.64 0.68 -3.38
CA GLY A 116 -8.24 -0.44 -4.25
C GLY A 116 -7.46 -1.51 -3.47
N PRO A 117 -7.10 -2.62 -4.09
CA PRO A 117 -6.19 -3.60 -3.50
C PRO A 117 -4.84 -2.97 -3.13
N ARG A 118 -4.31 -3.28 -1.93
CA ARG A 118 -3.01 -2.76 -1.49
C ARG A 118 -1.89 -3.19 -2.42
N PRO A 119 -1.01 -2.29 -2.92
CA PRO A 119 0.10 -2.68 -3.80
C PRO A 119 1.14 -3.48 -3.01
N LEU A 120 1.30 -4.76 -3.34
CA LEU A 120 2.26 -5.66 -2.71
C LEU A 120 3.61 -5.64 -3.43
N LEU A 121 4.54 -6.54 -3.05
CA LEU A 121 5.88 -6.57 -3.63
C LEU A 121 5.86 -7.17 -5.05
N VAL A 122 6.72 -6.66 -5.94
CA VAL A 122 6.87 -7.19 -7.32
C VAL A 122 7.24 -8.67 -7.30
N LYS A 123 8.03 -9.12 -6.30
CA LYS A 123 8.43 -10.52 -6.15
C LYS A 123 7.27 -11.49 -5.93
N TYR A 124 6.06 -10.99 -5.58
CA TYR A 124 4.86 -11.83 -5.40
C TYR A 124 4.11 -12.10 -6.71
N LEU A 125 4.41 -11.38 -7.79
CA LEU A 125 3.71 -11.55 -9.07
C LEU A 125 3.71 -13.00 -9.59
N PRO A 126 4.83 -13.76 -9.56
CA PRO A 126 4.85 -15.15 -10.01
C PRO A 126 4.16 -16.12 -9.05
N LEU A 127 3.81 -15.68 -7.84
CA LEU A 127 3.22 -16.54 -6.80
C LEU A 127 1.68 -16.49 -6.77
N TYR A 128 1.06 -15.56 -7.51
CA TYR A 128 -0.39 -15.46 -7.56
C TYR A 128 -1.00 -16.53 -8.45
N SER A 129 -2.11 -17.12 -7.98
CA SER A 129 -3.00 -17.89 -8.85
C SER A 129 -3.67 -16.95 -9.89
N GLU A 130 -4.29 -17.55 -10.94
CA GLU A 130 -5.04 -16.76 -11.94
C GLU A 130 -6.13 -15.92 -11.27
N GLU A 131 -6.87 -16.48 -10.33
CA GLU A 131 -7.92 -15.78 -9.57
C GLU A 131 -7.34 -14.60 -8.78
N GLN A 132 -6.23 -14.79 -8.07
CA GLN A 132 -5.58 -13.75 -7.27
C GLN A 132 -5.02 -12.62 -8.14
N ARG A 133 -4.60 -12.89 -9.38
CA ARG A 133 -4.12 -11.87 -10.32
C ARG A 133 -5.18 -10.85 -10.70
N HIS A 134 -6.47 -11.18 -10.62
CA HIS A 134 -7.56 -10.22 -10.85
C HIS A 134 -7.52 -9.00 -9.93
N ARG A 135 -6.78 -9.05 -8.81
CA ARG A 135 -6.52 -7.87 -7.99
C ARG A 135 -5.82 -6.73 -8.75
N HIS A 136 -5.13 -7.05 -9.85
CA HIS A 136 -4.45 -6.10 -10.72
C HIS A 136 -5.30 -5.57 -11.89
N ASP A 137 -6.57 -5.98 -12.02
CA ASP A 137 -7.50 -5.45 -13.03
C ASP A 137 -7.85 -3.98 -12.81
N VAL A 138 -7.57 -3.46 -11.60
CA VAL A 138 -7.78 -2.07 -11.22
C VAL A 138 -6.49 -1.44 -10.69
N ARG A 139 -6.49 -0.12 -10.46
CA ARG A 139 -5.37 0.54 -9.78
C ARG A 139 -5.31 0.09 -8.33
N PRO A 140 -4.11 -0.13 -7.79
CA PRO A 140 -3.95 -0.37 -6.35
C PRO A 140 -4.39 0.86 -5.55
N GLY A 141 -4.83 0.63 -4.31
CA GLY A 141 -5.35 1.66 -3.42
C GLY A 141 -4.41 2.05 -2.30
N LEU A 142 -4.55 3.30 -1.83
CA LEU A 142 -4.01 3.76 -0.56
C LEU A 142 -4.69 3.02 0.59
N THR A 143 -6.00 2.85 0.49
CA THR A 143 -6.80 1.97 1.34
C THR A 143 -7.59 0.97 0.50
N GLY A 144 -8.17 -0.06 1.13
CA GLY A 144 -8.91 -1.09 0.44
C GLY A 144 -9.78 -1.94 1.34
N TYR A 145 -10.63 -2.75 0.72
CA TYR A 145 -11.60 -3.59 1.41
C TYR A 145 -10.90 -4.55 2.40
N ALA A 146 -9.85 -5.24 1.96
CA ALA A 146 -9.05 -6.12 2.82
C ALA A 146 -8.34 -5.37 3.96
N GLN A 147 -7.93 -4.12 3.76
CA GLN A 147 -7.27 -3.32 4.80
C GLN A 147 -8.24 -2.92 5.92
N VAL A 148 -9.52 -2.65 5.59
CA VAL A 148 -10.55 -2.26 6.57
C VAL A 148 -11.14 -3.46 7.29
N HIS A 149 -11.33 -4.59 6.60
CA HIS A 149 -12.04 -5.76 7.15
C HIS A 149 -11.10 -6.90 7.58
N GLY A 150 -9.96 -7.05 6.92
CA GLY A 150 -9.06 -8.19 7.09
C GLY A 150 -7.92 -7.98 8.09
N ARG A 151 -7.48 -6.74 8.31
CA ARG A 151 -6.34 -6.36 9.20
C ARG A 151 -5.18 -7.39 9.20
N ASN A 152 -4.41 -7.46 10.29
CA ASN A 152 -3.23 -8.35 10.41
C ASN A 152 -3.58 -9.78 10.85
N THR A 153 -4.85 -10.07 11.12
CA THR A 153 -5.32 -11.36 11.66
C THR A 153 -5.80 -12.33 10.58
N VAL A 154 -5.87 -11.91 9.31
CA VAL A 154 -6.37 -12.74 8.20
C VAL A 154 -5.22 -13.30 7.38
N THR A 155 -5.41 -14.53 6.88
CA THR A 155 -4.47 -15.19 5.98
C THR A 155 -4.27 -14.43 4.66
N TRP A 156 -3.24 -14.77 3.90
CA TRP A 156 -3.00 -14.19 2.59
C TRP A 156 -4.14 -14.50 1.62
N GLU A 157 -4.67 -15.73 1.67
CA GLU A 157 -5.78 -16.18 0.84
C GLU A 157 -7.03 -15.32 1.08
N ALA A 158 -7.43 -15.16 2.34
CA ALA A 158 -8.59 -14.34 2.69
C ALA A 158 -8.41 -12.86 2.27
N LYS A 159 -7.18 -12.32 2.33
CA LYS A 159 -6.89 -10.96 1.82
C LYS A 159 -7.07 -10.88 0.31
N PHE A 160 -6.59 -11.87 -0.43
CA PHE A 160 -6.74 -11.90 -1.88
C PHE A 160 -8.20 -12.10 -2.31
N GLU A 161 -8.95 -12.95 -1.60
CA GLU A 161 -10.39 -13.10 -1.82
C GLU A 161 -11.13 -11.77 -1.62
N MET A 162 -10.83 -11.03 -0.55
CA MET A 162 -11.39 -9.71 -0.30
C MET A 162 -11.00 -8.70 -1.38
N ASP A 163 -9.75 -8.73 -1.86
CA ASP A 163 -9.27 -7.86 -2.94
C ASP A 163 -10.02 -8.15 -4.24
N VAL A 164 -10.18 -9.42 -4.61
CA VAL A 164 -10.90 -9.84 -5.82
C VAL A 164 -12.40 -9.54 -5.71
N ALA A 165 -13.00 -9.78 -4.54
CA ALA A 165 -14.40 -9.44 -4.29
C ALA A 165 -14.66 -7.94 -4.47
N TYR A 166 -13.75 -7.08 -3.99
CA TYR A 166 -13.81 -5.65 -4.23
C TYR A 166 -13.70 -5.32 -5.72
N VAL A 167 -12.74 -5.89 -6.44
CA VAL A 167 -12.53 -5.64 -7.87
C VAL A 167 -13.77 -5.98 -8.70
N ARG A 168 -14.47 -7.06 -8.35
CA ARG A 168 -15.73 -7.48 -9.00
C ARG A 168 -16.92 -6.57 -8.70
N ASN A 169 -16.92 -5.89 -7.56
CA ASN A 169 -18.07 -5.13 -7.05
C ASN A 169 -17.73 -3.68 -6.67
N ILE A 170 -17.03 -2.96 -7.54
CA ILE A 170 -16.66 -1.55 -7.29
C ILE A 170 -17.88 -0.66 -7.42
N THR A 171 -18.29 -0.03 -6.32
CA THR A 171 -19.38 0.93 -6.26
C THR A 171 -18.95 2.21 -5.54
N PHE A 172 -19.61 3.33 -5.85
CA PHE A 172 -19.37 4.60 -5.15
C PHE A 172 -19.62 4.51 -3.65
N ILE A 173 -20.73 3.90 -3.25
CA ILE A 173 -21.10 3.72 -1.84
C ILE A 173 -20.09 2.77 -1.16
N GLY A 174 -19.63 1.72 -1.85
CA GLY A 174 -18.60 0.81 -1.36
C GLY A 174 -17.29 1.55 -1.06
N ASP A 175 -16.84 2.39 -1.98
CA ASP A 175 -15.64 3.20 -1.80
C ASP A 175 -15.79 4.17 -0.62
N LEU A 176 -16.94 4.84 -0.47
CA LEU A 176 -17.20 5.72 0.67
C LEU A 176 -17.17 4.96 2.00
N LYS A 177 -17.78 3.78 2.08
CA LYS A 177 -17.75 2.94 3.30
C LYS A 177 -16.32 2.56 3.67
N ILE A 178 -15.47 2.22 2.68
CA ILE A 178 -14.07 1.89 2.90
C ILE A 178 -13.29 3.12 3.39
N ILE A 179 -13.50 4.29 2.80
CA ILE A 179 -12.84 5.54 3.23
C ILE A 179 -13.20 5.87 4.68
N PHE A 180 -14.49 5.85 5.04
CA PHE A 180 -14.92 6.10 6.42
C PHE A 180 -14.43 5.03 7.39
N GLY A 181 -14.43 3.77 6.99
CA GLY A 181 -13.85 2.67 7.77
C GLY A 181 -12.36 2.87 8.04
N THR A 182 -11.62 3.37 7.05
CA THR A 182 -10.19 3.70 7.19
C THR A 182 -9.97 4.81 8.19
N VAL A 183 -10.74 5.91 8.09
CA VAL A 183 -10.66 7.01 9.06
C VAL A 183 -10.94 6.50 10.47
N GLY A 184 -11.98 5.68 10.64
CA GLY A 184 -12.30 5.05 11.92
C GLY A 184 -11.17 4.16 12.46
N ALA A 185 -10.53 3.36 11.61
CA ALA A 185 -9.42 2.50 11.99
C ALA A 185 -8.17 3.29 12.40
N VAL A 186 -7.83 4.36 11.67
CA VAL A 186 -6.70 5.25 12.00
C VAL A 186 -6.95 5.97 13.33
N LEU A 187 -8.15 6.51 13.56
CA LEU A 187 -8.50 7.21 14.80
C LEU A 187 -8.48 6.28 16.03
N LYS A 188 -8.92 5.04 15.88
CA LYS A 188 -8.89 4.04 16.95
C LYS A 188 -7.50 3.47 17.20
N ARG A 189 -6.53 3.78 16.35
CA ARG A 189 -5.19 3.15 16.33
C ARG A 189 -5.27 1.61 16.33
N ASP A 190 -6.34 1.07 15.79
CA ASP A 190 -6.60 -0.35 15.75
C ASP A 190 -5.70 -1.01 14.67
N GLY A 191 -4.92 -2.02 15.07
CA GLY A 191 -4.09 -2.81 14.14
C GLY A 191 -2.70 -2.24 13.89
N ILE A 192 -2.26 -1.24 14.67
CA ILE A 192 -0.88 -0.79 14.69
C ILE A 192 -0.11 -1.76 15.59
N SER A 193 0.61 -2.67 14.94
CA SER A 193 1.55 -3.65 15.47
C SER A 193 1.24 -4.29 16.84
N SER A 194 1.06 -5.61 16.83
CA SER A 194 1.39 -6.43 17.97
C SER A 194 2.86 -6.16 18.36
N GLU A 195 3.14 -6.11 19.65
CA GLU A 195 4.48 -5.88 20.22
C GLU A 195 5.56 -6.87 19.73
N THR A 196 5.19 -7.88 18.92
CA THR A 196 6.04 -9.01 18.56
C THR A 196 6.40 -9.18 17.08
N SER A 197 5.77 -8.46 16.13
CA SER A 197 6.23 -8.51 14.74
C SER A 197 5.98 -7.20 13.99
N VAL A 198 7.07 -6.58 13.57
CA VAL A 198 7.09 -5.31 12.82
C VAL A 198 6.58 -5.49 11.38
N THR A 199 6.51 -6.72 10.90
CA THR A 199 6.11 -7.06 9.53
C THR A 199 5.31 -8.36 9.50
N MET A 200 4.30 -8.40 8.66
CA MET A 200 3.56 -9.63 8.32
C MET A 200 4.52 -10.63 7.67
N GLU A 201 4.33 -11.93 7.92
CA GLU A 201 5.07 -13.00 7.24
C GLU A 201 5.02 -12.84 5.71
N GLU A 202 6.11 -13.18 5.05
CA GLU A 202 6.18 -13.05 3.60
C GLU A 202 5.22 -14.04 2.92
N PHE A 203 4.59 -13.57 1.84
CA PHE A 203 3.80 -14.46 0.99
C PHE A 203 4.73 -15.38 0.21
N THR A 204 4.55 -16.68 0.38
CA THR A 204 5.37 -17.73 -0.24
C THR A 204 4.64 -18.48 -1.36
N GLY A 205 3.41 -18.08 -1.68
CA GLY A 205 2.53 -18.73 -2.64
C GLY A 205 1.36 -19.42 -1.95
N SER A 206 0.26 -19.57 -2.67
CA SER A 206 -0.88 -20.38 -2.19
C SER A 206 -0.65 -21.86 -2.48
N PRO A 207 -1.07 -22.79 -1.62
CA PRO A 207 -0.82 -24.22 -1.76
C PRO A 207 -1.23 -24.80 -3.12
N ASN A 208 -2.22 -24.22 -3.79
CA ASN A 208 -2.75 -24.70 -5.07
C ASN A 208 -2.13 -24.05 -6.31
N ALA A 209 -1.20 -23.08 -6.16
CA ALA A 209 -0.60 -22.39 -7.32
C ALA A 209 0.36 -23.28 -8.14
N HIS A 210 0.83 -24.39 -7.57
CA HIS A 210 1.81 -25.29 -8.20
C HIS A 210 1.19 -26.50 -8.89
N GLU A 211 -0.08 -26.84 -8.65
CA GLU A 211 -0.70 -28.02 -9.26
C GLU A 211 -1.21 -27.76 -10.69
N GLU A 212 -1.59 -26.51 -11.01
CA GLU A 212 -2.11 -26.16 -12.36
C GLU A 212 -1.01 -26.07 -13.43
N THR A 213 0.26 -25.82 -13.05
CA THR A 213 1.37 -25.69 -14.01
C THR A 213 1.97 -27.04 -14.43
N SER A 214 1.57 -28.16 -13.82
CA SER A 214 2.10 -29.50 -14.10
C SER A 214 1.21 -30.32 -15.05
N GLN A 215 0.13 -29.77 -15.57
CA GLN A 215 -0.81 -30.49 -16.46
C GLN A 215 -0.93 -29.88 -17.88
N VAL A 216 0.04 -29.08 -18.33
CA VAL A 216 0.10 -28.61 -19.74
C VAL A 216 1.33 -29.13 -20.42
#